data_9bc7cdaf0115e4128a2809f0ab5f232e
#
_entry.id   9bc7cdaf0115e4128a2809f0ab5f232e
#
_cell.length_a   1.000
_cell.length_b   1.000
_cell.length_c   1.000
_cell.angle_alpha   90.00
_cell.angle_beta   90.00
_cell.angle_gamma   90.00
#
_symmetry.space_group_name_H-M   'P 1'
#
loop_
_entity.id
_entity.type
_entity.pdbx_description
1 polymer ?
#
loop_
_entity_poly.entity_id
_entity_poly.type
_entity_poly.pdbx_seq_one_letter_code
_entity_poly.pdbx_strand_id
1 'polypeptide(L)'
;MRPSFHVVALLAFAAASAAHAEEIGDVNTAFQWIGPDHKIVVDAYDDPKVAGVTCYVSHAKTGGLKGALGLAEDKSEASIACRQVGPVSVRQPLPRQEEVFSERMSLLFKRLRIVRMVDRERNTLVYLTYSDRLVNGSPQNAVTAVAVDRATAIPVK
;
A
#
# COMPACT_ATOMS: atom_id res chain seq x y z
N MET A 1 41.70 36.16 27.47
CA MET A 1 41.33 35.55 26.21
C MET A 1 40.58 34.24 26.53
N ARG A 2 39.24 34.21 26.33
CA ARG A 2 38.41 33.01 26.53
C ARG A 2 37.97 32.51 25.15
N PRO A 3 38.19 31.25 24.78
CA PRO A 3 37.69 30.72 23.52
C PRO A 3 36.17 30.36 23.64
N SER A 4 35.36 30.95 22.78
CA SER A 4 33.94 30.58 22.63
C SER A 4 33.82 29.30 21.82
N PHE A 5 33.35 28.24 22.44
CA PHE A 5 32.96 27.01 21.73
C PHE A 5 31.56 27.18 21.14
N HIS A 6 31.47 27.22 19.82
CA HIS A 6 30.21 27.18 19.12
C HIS A 6 29.80 25.69 18.99
N VAL A 7 28.77 25.30 19.73
CA VAL A 7 28.13 23.99 19.58
C VAL A 7 27.21 24.07 18.35
N VAL A 8 27.62 23.45 17.24
CA VAL A 8 26.78 23.25 16.07
C VAL A 8 25.88 22.05 16.34
N ALA A 9 24.61 22.29 16.65
CA ALA A 9 23.61 21.24 16.77
C ALA A 9 23.22 20.75 15.37
N LEU A 10 23.68 19.56 14.98
CA LEU A 10 23.20 18.84 13.80
C LEU A 10 21.78 18.33 14.09
N LEU A 11 20.78 18.99 13.52
CA LEU A 11 19.40 18.45 13.43
C LEU A 11 19.39 17.31 12.40
N ALA A 12 19.36 16.07 12.89
CA ALA A 12 19.09 14.91 12.07
C ALA A 12 17.61 14.90 11.69
N PHE A 13 17.28 15.31 10.47
CA PHE A 13 15.96 15.10 9.87
C PHE A 13 15.77 13.60 9.62
N ALA A 14 14.97 12.95 10.45
CA ALA A 14 14.45 11.62 10.16
C ALA A 14 13.43 11.76 9.01
N ALA A 15 13.85 11.43 7.80
CA ALA A 15 12.94 11.31 6.67
C ALA A 15 11.98 10.13 6.96
N ALA A 16 10.72 10.43 7.27
CA ALA A 16 9.66 9.44 7.28
C ALA A 16 9.47 9.00 5.82
N SER A 17 9.88 7.76 5.49
CA SER A 17 9.58 7.15 4.21
C SER A 17 8.07 6.97 4.14
N ALA A 18 7.39 7.83 3.38
CA ALA A 18 6.02 7.57 2.98
C ALA A 18 6.04 6.31 2.10
N ALA A 19 5.17 5.33 2.40
CA ALA A 19 4.99 4.19 1.52
C ALA A 19 4.43 4.71 0.19
N HIS A 20 5.23 4.67 -0.86
CA HIS A 20 4.83 5.03 -2.21
C HIS A 20 4.46 3.76 -2.97
N ALA A 21 3.40 3.84 -3.78
CA ALA A 21 3.13 2.86 -4.82
C ALA A 21 4.19 2.97 -5.91
N GLU A 22 4.69 1.83 -6.36
CA GLU A 22 5.53 1.72 -7.55
C GLU A 22 4.77 0.92 -8.61
N GLU A 23 4.43 1.55 -9.74
CA GLU A 23 3.80 0.85 -10.85
C GLU A 23 4.81 -0.14 -11.46
N ILE A 24 4.54 -1.44 -11.34
CA ILE A 24 5.38 -2.50 -11.90
C ILE A 24 5.11 -2.69 -13.38
N GLY A 25 3.87 -2.46 -13.80
CA GLY A 25 3.45 -2.55 -15.19
C GLY A 25 1.95 -2.52 -15.37
N ASP A 26 1.55 -2.49 -16.63
CA ASP A 26 0.13 -2.49 -17.01
C ASP A 26 -0.15 -3.35 -18.24
N VAL A 27 -1.44 -3.66 -18.44
CA VAL A 27 -1.95 -4.37 -19.62
C VAL A 27 -3.18 -3.65 -20.15
N ASN A 28 -3.14 -3.20 -21.40
CA ASN A 28 -4.31 -2.64 -22.06
C ASN A 28 -5.37 -3.72 -22.26
N THR A 29 -6.62 -3.40 -21.91
CA THR A 29 -7.76 -4.34 -21.97
C THR A 29 -8.80 -3.97 -23.01
N ALA A 30 -8.94 -2.69 -23.36
CA ALA A 30 -9.86 -2.25 -24.39
C ALA A 30 -9.37 -0.94 -25.02
N PHE A 31 -9.35 -0.92 -26.36
CA PHE A 31 -8.98 0.25 -27.15
C PHE A 31 -10.03 1.36 -27.02
N GLN A 32 -9.55 2.60 -26.94
CA GLN A 32 -10.38 3.81 -26.95
C GLN A 32 -10.02 4.69 -28.15
N TRP A 33 -11.02 5.17 -28.91
CA TRP A 33 -10.82 6.05 -30.06
C TRP A 33 -10.27 7.44 -29.65
N ILE A 34 -10.58 7.87 -28.42
CA ILE A 34 -10.15 9.17 -27.88
C ILE A 34 -9.75 8.98 -26.42
N GLY A 35 -8.52 9.38 -26.09
CA GLY A 35 -7.93 9.23 -24.78
C GLY A 35 -7.17 7.91 -24.59
N PRO A 36 -6.61 7.66 -23.40
CA PRO A 36 -5.89 6.43 -23.11
C PRO A 36 -6.82 5.21 -23.10
N ASP A 37 -6.27 4.03 -23.41
CA ASP A 37 -6.98 2.75 -23.34
C ASP A 37 -7.39 2.39 -21.90
N HIS A 38 -8.40 1.51 -21.77
CA HIS A 38 -8.66 0.84 -20.51
C HIS A 38 -7.51 -0.13 -20.22
N LYS A 39 -7.06 -0.15 -18.96
CA LYS A 39 -5.94 -1.01 -18.58
C LYS A 39 -6.12 -1.61 -17.19
N ILE A 40 -5.40 -2.69 -16.94
CA ILE A 40 -5.15 -3.20 -15.59
C ILE A 40 -3.73 -2.80 -15.23
N VAL A 41 -3.57 -2.18 -14.07
CA VAL A 41 -2.29 -1.75 -13.51
C VAL A 41 -1.92 -2.67 -12.36
N VAL A 42 -0.65 -2.95 -12.19
CA VAL A 42 -0.08 -3.66 -11.04
C VAL A 42 0.90 -2.74 -10.34
N ASP A 43 0.61 -2.45 -9.08
CA ASP A 43 1.45 -1.64 -8.20
C ASP A 43 2.06 -2.48 -7.10
N ALA A 44 3.28 -2.13 -6.69
CA ALA A 44 3.97 -2.69 -5.53
C ALA A 44 3.96 -1.70 -4.37
N TYR A 45 3.75 -2.22 -3.17
CA TYR A 45 3.76 -1.47 -1.92
C TYR A 45 4.60 -2.20 -0.88
N ASP A 46 5.65 -1.57 -0.39
CA ASP A 46 6.43 -2.09 0.72
C ASP A 46 5.76 -1.76 2.05
N ASP A 47 5.75 -2.72 2.97
CA ASP A 47 5.26 -2.43 4.33
C ASP A 47 6.19 -1.44 5.03
N PRO A 48 5.71 -0.27 5.48
CA PRO A 48 6.56 0.77 6.03
C PRO A 48 7.22 0.41 7.37
N LYS A 49 6.72 -0.63 8.05
CA LYS A 49 7.21 -1.06 9.38
C LYS A 49 7.78 -2.47 9.40
N VAL A 50 7.61 -3.22 8.30
CA VAL A 50 8.08 -4.60 8.17
C VAL A 50 8.96 -4.68 6.93
N ALA A 51 10.27 -4.67 7.13
CA ALA A 51 11.19 -4.86 6.02
C ALA A 51 11.08 -6.29 5.45
N GLY A 52 11.30 -6.43 4.16
CA GLY A 52 11.28 -7.71 3.46
C GLY A 52 9.88 -8.24 3.11
N VAL A 53 8.83 -7.38 3.20
CA VAL A 53 7.47 -7.71 2.78
C VAL A 53 6.98 -6.66 1.79
N THR A 54 6.58 -7.12 0.60
CA THR A 54 5.96 -6.31 -0.46
C THR A 54 4.59 -6.87 -0.83
N CYS A 55 3.62 -5.99 -1.00
CA CYS A 55 2.29 -6.31 -1.51
C CYS A 55 2.15 -5.84 -2.95
N TYR A 56 1.72 -6.72 -3.83
CA TYR A 56 1.36 -6.41 -5.21
C TYR A 56 -0.15 -6.30 -5.31
N VAL A 57 -0.62 -5.19 -5.86
CA VAL A 57 -2.05 -4.90 -6.01
C VAL A 57 -2.36 -4.67 -7.47
N SER A 58 -3.33 -5.40 -8.01
CA SER A 58 -3.85 -5.14 -9.34
C SER A 58 -5.21 -4.47 -9.26
N HIS A 59 -5.41 -3.45 -10.09
CA HIS A 59 -6.67 -2.74 -10.20
C HIS A 59 -6.92 -2.25 -11.62
N ALA A 60 -8.19 -2.07 -11.99
CA ALA A 60 -8.58 -1.51 -13.29
C ALA A 60 -8.42 0.00 -13.29
N LYS A 61 -7.95 0.55 -14.42
CA LYS A 61 -7.88 1.98 -14.70
C LYS A 61 -8.68 2.29 -15.97
N THR A 62 -9.72 3.10 -15.82
CA THR A 62 -10.59 3.46 -16.92
C THR A 62 -9.92 4.52 -17.80
N GLY A 63 -9.80 4.23 -19.09
CA GLY A 63 -9.30 5.15 -20.13
C GLY A 63 -10.39 6.04 -20.72
N GLY A 64 -10.11 6.61 -21.91
CA GLY A 64 -10.97 7.52 -22.63
C GLY A 64 -10.97 8.94 -22.05
N LEU A 65 -11.83 9.82 -22.58
CA LEU A 65 -11.93 11.21 -22.11
C LEU A 65 -12.31 11.31 -20.64
N LYS A 66 -13.22 10.48 -20.17
CA LYS A 66 -13.63 10.46 -18.75
C LYS A 66 -12.48 10.01 -17.84
N GLY A 67 -11.67 9.04 -18.26
CA GLY A 67 -10.47 8.62 -17.53
C GLY A 67 -9.40 9.70 -17.50
N ALA A 68 -9.13 10.34 -18.63
CA ALA A 68 -8.17 11.44 -18.75
C ALA A 68 -8.55 12.66 -17.89
N LEU A 69 -9.84 12.91 -17.70
CA LEU A 69 -10.35 14.00 -16.83
C LEU A 69 -10.53 13.56 -15.37
N GLY A 70 -10.21 12.29 -15.03
CA GLY A 70 -10.42 11.74 -13.69
C GLY A 70 -11.89 11.61 -13.28
N LEU A 71 -12.82 11.68 -14.23
CA LEU A 71 -14.27 11.59 -14.02
C LEU A 71 -14.79 10.17 -14.21
N ALA A 72 -13.94 9.24 -14.64
CA ALA A 72 -14.31 7.84 -14.76
C ALA A 72 -14.49 7.19 -13.39
N GLU A 73 -15.54 6.39 -13.27
CA GLU A 73 -15.74 5.55 -12.11
C GLU A 73 -15.06 4.20 -12.38
N ASP A 74 -13.80 4.04 -11.90
CA ASP A 74 -13.12 2.77 -11.97
C ASP A 74 -13.84 1.74 -11.10
N LYS A 75 -13.94 0.51 -11.59
CA LYS A 75 -14.46 -0.60 -10.78
C LYS A 75 -13.60 -0.72 -9.54
N SER A 76 -14.23 -0.79 -8.37
CA SER A 76 -13.54 -0.82 -7.07
C SER A 76 -12.95 -2.20 -6.74
N GLU A 77 -12.79 -3.05 -7.73
CA GLU A 77 -12.20 -4.38 -7.58
C GLU A 77 -10.68 -4.25 -7.60
N ALA A 78 -10.06 -4.65 -6.51
CA ALA A 78 -8.62 -4.79 -6.40
C ALA A 78 -8.28 -6.18 -5.89
N SER A 79 -7.24 -6.78 -6.44
CA SER A 79 -6.66 -8.03 -5.94
C SER A 79 -5.34 -7.73 -5.27
N ILE A 80 -5.00 -8.48 -4.21
CA ILE A 80 -3.76 -8.29 -3.46
C ILE A 80 -3.01 -9.61 -3.30
N ALA A 81 -1.69 -9.55 -3.46
CA ALA A 81 -0.78 -10.64 -3.14
C ALA A 81 0.46 -10.09 -2.42
N CYS A 82 0.56 -10.31 -1.12
CA CYS A 82 1.78 -9.94 -0.37
C CYS A 82 2.73 -11.12 -0.30
N ARG A 83 4.03 -10.82 -0.41
CA ARG A 83 5.10 -11.81 -0.42
C ARG A 83 6.27 -11.35 0.42
N GLN A 84 6.97 -12.34 0.98
CA GLN A 84 8.30 -12.10 1.50
C GLN A 84 9.27 -11.98 0.31
N VAL A 85 9.91 -10.83 0.20
CA VAL A 85 10.87 -10.50 -0.87
C VAL A 85 12.30 -10.39 -0.35
N GLY A 86 12.48 -10.53 0.96
CA GLY A 86 13.76 -10.47 1.64
C GLY A 86 13.65 -10.94 3.10
N PRO A 87 14.74 -10.87 3.88
CA PRO A 87 14.69 -11.16 5.31
C PRO A 87 13.66 -10.27 6.01
N VAL A 88 12.70 -10.88 6.72
CA VAL A 88 11.69 -10.14 7.46
C VAL A 88 12.30 -9.56 8.73
N SER A 89 12.16 -8.26 8.94
CA SER A 89 12.50 -7.62 10.20
C SER A 89 11.47 -6.58 10.62
N VAL A 90 11.14 -6.58 11.91
CA VAL A 90 10.18 -5.66 12.52
C VAL A 90 10.93 -4.79 13.53
N ARG A 91 11.08 -3.51 13.23
CA ARG A 91 11.91 -2.60 14.04
C ARG A 91 11.25 -2.15 15.35
N GLN A 92 9.94 -2.21 15.44
CA GLN A 92 9.17 -1.78 16.61
C GLN A 92 7.88 -2.59 16.74
N PRO A 93 7.32 -2.73 17.95
CA PRO A 93 6.07 -3.47 18.13
C PRO A 93 4.95 -2.94 17.25
N LEU A 94 4.30 -3.85 16.54
CA LEU A 94 3.20 -3.53 15.61
C LEU A 94 1.87 -3.44 16.37
N PRO A 95 0.97 -2.53 15.99
CA PRO A 95 -0.42 -2.63 16.38
C PRO A 95 -1.04 -3.94 15.86
N ARG A 96 -2.03 -4.49 16.57
CA ARG A 96 -2.77 -5.67 16.10
C ARG A 96 -3.41 -5.46 14.74
N GLN A 97 -3.82 -4.23 14.45
CA GLN A 97 -4.39 -3.80 13.18
C GLN A 97 -3.95 -2.37 12.88
N GLU A 98 -3.53 -2.11 11.64
CA GLU A 98 -3.07 -0.79 11.21
C GLU A 98 -3.28 -0.62 9.70
N GLU A 99 -3.78 0.53 9.28
CA GLU A 99 -3.72 0.94 7.88
C GLU A 99 -2.27 1.26 7.52
N VAL A 100 -1.70 0.50 6.59
CA VAL A 100 -0.30 0.63 6.18
C VAL A 100 -0.14 1.37 4.86
N PHE A 101 -1.22 1.45 4.09
CA PHE A 101 -1.26 2.16 2.82
C PHE A 101 -2.65 2.67 2.49
N SER A 102 -2.72 3.85 1.86
CA SER A 102 -3.96 4.43 1.35
C SER A 102 -3.66 5.29 0.12
N GLU A 103 -4.32 4.99 -0.99
CA GLU A 103 -4.20 5.74 -2.24
C GLU A 103 -5.55 6.19 -2.77
N ARG A 104 -5.58 7.39 -3.37
CA ARG A 104 -6.76 7.91 -4.02
C ARG A 104 -6.86 7.33 -5.44
N MET A 105 -7.91 6.56 -5.71
CA MET A 105 -8.17 5.90 -6.99
C MET A 105 -8.98 6.76 -7.96
N SER A 106 -9.70 7.77 -7.49
CA SER A 106 -10.45 8.71 -8.33
C SER A 106 -10.50 10.09 -7.70
N LEU A 107 -10.75 11.13 -8.52
CA LEU A 107 -10.86 12.52 -8.05
C LEU A 107 -12.02 12.72 -7.07
N LEU A 108 -13.07 11.92 -7.17
CA LEU A 108 -14.29 12.22 -6.47
C LEU A 108 -14.48 11.44 -5.17
N PHE A 109 -14.13 10.12 -5.04
CA PHE A 109 -14.65 9.42 -3.85
C PHE A 109 -14.04 8.05 -3.49
N LYS A 110 -13.06 7.52 -4.23
CA LYS A 110 -12.56 6.17 -3.95
C LYS A 110 -11.12 6.19 -3.44
N ARG A 111 -10.92 5.56 -2.28
CA ARG A 111 -9.60 5.25 -1.76
C ARG A 111 -9.42 3.75 -1.70
N LEU A 112 -8.33 3.28 -2.24
CA LEU A 112 -7.81 1.95 -1.97
C LEU A 112 -7.08 1.99 -0.64
N ARG A 113 -7.37 1.04 0.24
CA ARG A 113 -6.71 0.91 1.55
C ARG A 113 -6.13 -0.47 1.69
N ILE A 114 -4.99 -0.55 2.35
CA ILE A 114 -4.39 -1.80 2.78
C ILE A 114 -4.23 -1.75 4.29
N VAL A 115 -4.86 -2.70 4.96
CA VAL A 115 -4.80 -2.86 6.41
C VAL A 115 -4.00 -4.12 6.73
N ARG A 116 -2.94 -3.96 7.53
CA ARG A 116 -2.20 -5.07 8.10
C ARG A 116 -2.82 -5.48 9.44
N MET A 117 -2.98 -6.78 9.62
CA MET A 117 -3.37 -7.43 10.87
C MET A 117 -2.28 -8.41 11.28
N VAL A 118 -2.10 -8.64 12.57
CA VAL A 118 -1.12 -9.61 13.08
C VAL A 118 -1.83 -10.80 13.71
N ASP A 119 -1.69 -11.97 13.08
CA ASP A 119 -2.07 -13.26 13.66
C ASP A 119 -0.89 -13.78 14.52
N ARG A 120 -0.98 -13.54 15.83
CA ARG A 120 0.07 -13.91 16.77
C ARG A 120 0.23 -15.42 16.92
N GLU A 121 -0.86 -16.17 16.84
CA GLU A 121 -0.84 -17.61 17.03
C GLU A 121 -0.08 -18.32 15.91
N ARG A 122 -0.22 -17.78 14.69
CA ARG A 122 0.44 -18.34 13.50
C ARG A 122 1.69 -17.61 13.09
N ASN A 123 2.10 -16.56 13.84
CA ASN A 123 3.22 -15.66 13.51
C ASN A 123 3.14 -15.15 12.06
N THR A 124 1.98 -14.64 11.68
CA THR A 124 1.63 -14.32 10.30
C THR A 124 1.13 -12.88 10.18
N LEU A 125 1.58 -12.19 9.14
CA LEU A 125 1.05 -10.88 8.74
C LEU A 125 -0.08 -11.09 7.74
N VAL A 126 -1.25 -10.55 8.03
CA VAL A 126 -2.44 -10.63 7.17
C VAL A 126 -2.71 -9.24 6.61
N TYR A 127 -2.86 -9.14 5.31
CA TYR A 127 -3.13 -7.89 4.61
C TYR A 127 -4.49 -7.95 3.92
N LEU A 128 -5.35 -7.01 4.26
CA LEU A 128 -6.67 -6.82 3.68
C LEU A 128 -6.64 -5.56 2.82
N THR A 129 -6.99 -5.68 1.54
CA THR A 129 -7.27 -4.54 0.69
C THR A 129 -8.77 -4.36 0.51
N TYR A 130 -9.22 -3.11 0.52
CA TYR A 130 -10.60 -2.74 0.21
C TYR A 130 -10.64 -1.31 -0.30
N SER A 131 -11.73 -0.95 -0.99
CA SER A 131 -11.95 0.42 -1.41
C SER A 131 -13.15 1.04 -0.69
N ASP A 132 -13.00 2.31 -0.26
CA ASP A 132 -14.12 3.05 0.30
C ASP A 132 -15.24 3.18 -0.73
N ARG A 133 -16.49 2.90 -0.32
CA ARG A 133 -17.69 3.17 -1.10
C ARG A 133 -18.53 4.21 -0.39
N LEU A 134 -18.99 5.20 -1.15
CA LEU A 134 -19.97 6.19 -0.66
C LEU A 134 -21.42 5.76 -0.88
N VAL A 135 -21.65 4.60 -1.48
CA VAL A 135 -22.99 4.08 -1.82
C VAL A 135 -23.27 2.81 -1.00
N ASN A 136 -24.52 2.57 -0.65
CA ASN A 136 -24.98 1.41 0.11
C ASN A 136 -24.45 0.08 -0.46
N GLY A 137 -23.84 -0.74 0.39
CA GLY A 137 -23.31 -2.06 0.05
C GLY A 137 -21.96 -2.33 0.73
N SER A 138 -21.57 -3.60 0.82
CA SER A 138 -20.25 -3.99 1.31
C SER A 138 -19.17 -3.63 0.30
N PRO A 139 -18.02 -3.08 0.75
CA PRO A 139 -16.90 -2.80 -0.14
C PRO A 139 -16.31 -4.10 -0.71
N GLN A 140 -15.89 -4.07 -1.95
CA GLN A 140 -15.07 -5.13 -2.54
C GLN A 140 -13.77 -5.23 -1.76
N ASN A 141 -13.37 -6.45 -1.44
CA ASN A 141 -12.17 -6.69 -0.66
C ASN A 141 -11.45 -7.96 -1.10
N ALA A 142 -10.15 -8.01 -0.79
CA ALA A 142 -9.31 -9.19 -0.98
C ALA A 142 -8.32 -9.30 0.18
N VAL A 143 -7.94 -10.52 0.52
CA VAL A 143 -7.03 -10.81 1.63
C VAL A 143 -5.88 -11.69 1.18
N THR A 144 -4.70 -11.43 1.75
CA THR A 144 -3.50 -12.25 1.57
C THR A 144 -2.76 -12.36 2.91
N ALA A 145 -1.88 -13.35 3.04
CA ALA A 145 -1.12 -13.57 4.26
C ALA A 145 0.34 -13.91 3.95
N VAL A 146 1.25 -13.40 4.79
CA VAL A 146 2.67 -13.68 4.75
C VAL A 146 3.06 -14.34 6.06
N ALA A 147 3.36 -15.63 6.01
CA ALA A 147 3.89 -16.35 7.17
C ALA A 147 5.33 -15.88 7.43
N VAL A 148 5.63 -15.56 8.67
CA VAL A 148 6.97 -15.18 9.12
C VAL A 148 7.56 -16.36 9.88
N ASP A 149 8.85 -16.64 9.65
CA ASP A 149 9.54 -17.70 10.37
C ASP A 149 9.38 -17.52 11.89
N ARG A 150 9.07 -18.59 12.60
CA ARG A 150 8.87 -18.56 14.05
C ARG A 150 10.13 -18.19 14.84
N ALA A 151 11.31 -18.31 14.23
CA ALA A 151 12.55 -17.78 14.78
C ALA A 151 12.58 -16.26 14.84
N THR A 152 11.76 -15.59 13.99
CA THR A 152 11.56 -14.15 13.94
C THR A 152 10.18 -13.82 14.49
N ALA A 153 10.04 -13.71 15.82
CA ALA A 153 8.77 -13.37 16.44
C ALA A 153 8.30 -11.97 16.02
N ILE A 154 7.02 -11.83 15.66
CA ILE A 154 6.42 -10.53 15.36
C ILE A 154 6.04 -9.84 16.69
N PRO A 155 6.74 -8.77 17.09
CA PRO A 155 6.41 -8.04 18.32
C PRO A 155 5.09 -7.27 18.13
N VAL A 156 4.16 -7.40 19.07
CA VAL A 156 2.83 -6.75 19.03
C VAL A 156 2.62 -5.95 20.30
N LYS A 157 2.08 -4.73 20.15
CA LYS A 157 1.67 -3.85 21.26
C LYS A 157 0.14 -3.78 21.42
#